data_fc5c5dbfbe37b16ffa4fd997eecad75d
#
_entry.id   fc5c5dbfbe37b16ffa4fd997eecad75d
#
_cell.length_a   1.000
_cell.length_b   1.000
_cell.length_c   1.000
_cell.angle_alpha   90.00
_cell.angle_beta   90.00
_cell.angle_gamma   90.00
#
_symmetry.space_group_name_H-M   'P 1'
#
loop_
_entity.id
_entity.type
_entity.pdbx_description
1 polymer ?
#
loop_
_entity_poly.entity_id
_entity_poly.type
_entity_poly.pdbx_seq_one_letter_code
_entity_poly.pdbx_strand_id
1 'polypeptide(L)'
;KIDQGSIQIPSYRSDIKNHNDLAEEIARIIGYNNISSSEIKISNNLSKADKCKLEKFKGLLVDNGFNEVINNPFESKSNINAIQVDNPLDSNKNFLRTDLKKSLVENLLYNERRQKDSIKLFEISDVYSLEDSINTKTVIGIITSGRVAKNFKDFSKILNQDYLTNILNNYIGEDHLIIENIPRDELSSKLKRPVTFIEIDADNINENIFDYDVLSSTPIELAKYQIISDYPSSTRDLSFSIKDY
;
A
#
# COMPACT_ATOMS: atom_id res chain seq x y z
N LYS A 1 16.27 40.50 -0.97
CA LYS A 1 17.41 41.38 -1.37
C LYS A 1 18.18 40.70 -2.48
N ILE A 2 18.45 41.43 -3.54
CA ILE A 2 19.30 40.96 -4.64
C ILE A 2 20.65 41.66 -4.45
N ASP A 3 21.71 40.90 -4.32
CA ASP A 3 23.07 41.40 -4.19
C ASP A 3 24.01 40.56 -5.06
N GLN A 4 24.69 41.19 -6.04
CA GLN A 4 25.66 40.55 -6.93
C GLN A 4 25.27 39.21 -7.53
N GLY A 5 23.98 39.06 -7.94
CA GLY A 5 23.45 37.82 -8.56
C GLY A 5 23.02 36.76 -7.57
N SER A 6 23.02 37.04 -6.27
CA SER A 6 22.41 36.19 -5.25
C SER A 6 21.08 36.77 -4.74
N ILE A 7 20.15 35.91 -4.39
CA ILE A 7 18.85 36.28 -3.85
C ILE A 7 18.76 35.75 -2.43
N GLN A 8 18.58 36.66 -1.47
CA GLN A 8 18.36 36.27 -0.07
C GLN A 8 16.89 36.04 0.16
N ILE A 9 16.54 34.79 0.48
CA ILE A 9 15.18 34.35 0.81
C ILE A 9 14.93 34.67 2.28
N PRO A 10 13.76 35.27 2.66
CA PRO A 10 13.39 35.48 4.05
C PRO A 10 13.23 34.14 4.79
N SER A 11 13.60 34.12 6.06
CA SER A 11 13.58 32.88 6.89
C SER A 11 12.20 32.24 7.04
N TYR A 12 11.11 33.02 6.88
CA TYR A 12 9.75 32.51 6.92
C TYR A 12 9.28 31.82 5.63
N ARG A 13 10.04 31.92 4.52
CA ARG A 13 9.75 31.28 3.23
C ARG A 13 10.60 30.00 3.10
N SER A 14 10.32 29.02 3.93
CA SER A 14 11.01 27.73 3.95
C SER A 14 10.68 26.85 2.72
N ASP A 15 9.67 27.24 1.96
CA ASP A 15 9.18 26.62 0.73
C ASP A 15 10.09 26.89 -0.47
N ILE A 16 10.80 28.05 -0.50
CA ILE A 16 11.67 28.42 -1.62
C ILE A 16 13.08 27.84 -1.40
N LYS A 17 13.42 26.80 -2.13
CA LYS A 17 14.68 26.05 -1.97
C LYS A 17 15.60 26.14 -3.19
N ASN A 18 15.04 26.39 -4.36
CA ASN A 18 15.76 26.38 -5.62
C ASN A 18 15.26 27.47 -6.58
N HIS A 19 15.89 27.57 -7.75
CA HIS A 19 15.56 28.57 -8.75
C HIS A 19 14.18 28.38 -9.41
N ASN A 20 13.63 27.16 -9.42
CA ASN A 20 12.30 26.91 -9.96
C ASN A 20 11.23 27.49 -9.05
N ASP A 21 11.38 27.33 -7.73
CA ASP A 21 10.48 27.93 -6.74
C ASP A 21 10.46 29.46 -6.88
N LEU A 22 11.65 30.03 -7.12
CA LEU A 22 11.75 31.47 -7.36
C LEU A 22 11.11 31.90 -8.69
N ALA A 23 11.27 31.09 -9.74
CA ALA A 23 10.61 31.34 -11.02
C ALA A 23 9.08 31.33 -10.90
N GLU A 24 8.53 30.46 -10.06
CA GLU A 24 7.11 30.42 -9.75
C GLU A 24 6.65 31.75 -9.09
N GLU A 25 7.38 32.24 -8.11
CA GLU A 25 7.06 33.53 -7.47
C GLU A 25 7.08 34.69 -8.47
N ILE A 26 8.03 34.71 -9.38
CA ILE A 26 8.10 35.72 -10.46
C ILE A 26 6.92 35.57 -11.40
N ALA A 27 6.57 34.34 -11.79
CA ALA A 27 5.44 34.05 -12.65
C ALA A 27 4.10 34.52 -12.04
N ARG A 28 3.94 34.38 -10.73
CA ARG A 28 2.77 34.89 -9.99
C ARG A 28 2.65 36.42 -10.06
N ILE A 29 3.77 37.13 -9.96
CA ILE A 29 3.81 38.61 -10.04
C ILE A 29 3.51 39.08 -11.44
N ILE A 30 4.09 38.44 -12.47
CA ILE A 30 3.86 38.75 -13.88
C ILE A 30 2.42 38.42 -14.28
N GLY A 31 1.82 37.41 -13.68
CA GLY A 31 0.53 36.80 -14.01
C GLY A 31 0.70 35.69 -15.04
N TYR A 32 0.21 34.51 -14.73
CA TYR A 32 0.32 33.32 -15.60
C TYR A 32 -0.24 33.53 -17.00
N ASN A 33 -1.29 34.34 -17.16
CA ASN A 33 -1.88 34.65 -18.46
C ASN A 33 -0.97 35.49 -19.38
N ASN A 34 0.06 36.10 -18.82
CA ASN A 34 1.03 36.91 -19.57
C ASN A 34 2.25 36.07 -19.99
N ILE A 35 2.33 34.82 -19.59
CA ILE A 35 3.41 33.90 -19.96
C ILE A 35 2.96 33.15 -21.21
N SER A 36 3.75 33.28 -22.29
CA SER A 36 3.47 32.54 -23.54
C SER A 36 3.71 31.04 -23.34
N SER A 37 2.75 30.22 -23.78
CA SER A 37 2.97 28.78 -23.84
C SER A 37 3.98 28.41 -24.91
N SER A 38 4.82 27.43 -24.63
CA SER A 38 5.74 26.83 -25.61
C SER A 38 5.47 25.33 -25.71
N GLU A 39 5.69 24.78 -26.90
CA GLU A 39 5.58 23.33 -27.09
C GLU A 39 6.67 22.61 -26.29
N ILE A 40 6.27 21.60 -25.52
CA ILE A 40 7.20 20.72 -24.83
C ILE A 40 7.83 19.79 -25.87
N LYS A 41 9.12 19.92 -26.10
CA LYS A 41 9.86 18.98 -26.92
C LYS A 41 10.02 17.67 -26.15
N ILE A 42 9.22 16.69 -26.49
CA ILE A 42 9.37 15.34 -25.92
C ILE A 42 10.66 14.73 -26.47
N SER A 43 11.58 14.40 -25.59
CA SER A 43 12.79 13.66 -25.97
C SER A 43 12.38 12.26 -26.46
N ASN A 44 12.89 11.86 -27.63
CA ASN A 44 12.71 10.50 -28.11
C ASN A 44 13.48 9.45 -27.25
N ASN A 45 14.38 9.91 -26.41
CA ASN A 45 15.03 9.08 -25.39
C ASN A 45 14.22 9.16 -24.07
N LEU A 46 13.06 8.50 -24.08
CA LEU A 46 12.40 8.19 -22.82
C LEU A 46 13.29 7.18 -22.10
N SER A 47 14.01 7.64 -21.08
CA SER A 47 14.61 6.69 -20.14
C SER A 47 13.48 5.84 -19.59
N LYS A 48 13.61 4.51 -19.71
CA LYS A 48 12.67 3.60 -19.05
C LYS A 48 12.68 3.98 -17.58
N ALA A 49 11.54 4.43 -17.07
CA ALA A 49 11.41 4.66 -15.64
C ALA A 49 11.60 3.30 -14.98
N ASP A 50 12.73 3.11 -14.32
CA ASP A 50 12.92 1.92 -13.49
C ASP A 50 11.89 1.99 -12.38
N LYS A 51 10.88 1.12 -12.48
CA LYS A 51 9.96 0.93 -11.37
C LYS A 51 10.79 0.48 -10.18
N CYS A 52 10.69 1.21 -9.09
CA CYS A 52 11.40 0.84 -7.89
C CYS A 52 10.91 -0.56 -7.41
N LYS A 53 11.74 -1.27 -6.68
CA LYS A 53 11.43 -2.64 -6.18
C LYS A 53 10.08 -2.72 -5.46
N LEU A 54 9.71 -1.67 -4.73
CA LEU A 54 8.44 -1.59 -4.01
C LEU A 54 7.23 -1.58 -4.95
N GLU A 55 7.28 -0.82 -6.05
CA GLU A 55 6.21 -0.77 -7.04
C GLU A 55 5.99 -2.13 -7.73
N LYS A 56 7.07 -2.87 -7.96
CA LYS A 56 6.98 -4.23 -8.54
C LYS A 56 6.40 -5.22 -7.54
N PHE A 57 6.85 -5.16 -6.28
CA PHE A 57 6.33 -6.00 -5.23
C PHE A 57 4.85 -5.69 -4.96
N LYS A 58 4.45 -4.43 -4.99
CA LYS A 58 3.06 -4.00 -4.95
C LYS A 58 2.25 -4.61 -6.11
N GLY A 59 2.80 -4.55 -7.34
CA GLY A 59 2.18 -5.19 -8.51
C GLY A 59 1.96 -6.69 -8.28
N LEU A 60 2.96 -7.41 -7.78
CA LEU A 60 2.84 -8.84 -7.43
C LEU A 60 1.68 -9.09 -6.47
N LEU A 61 1.56 -8.30 -5.42
CA LEU A 61 0.47 -8.46 -4.44
C LEU A 61 -0.90 -8.20 -5.08
N VAL A 62 -1.02 -7.13 -5.87
CA VAL A 62 -2.26 -6.78 -6.59
C VAL A 62 -2.67 -7.88 -7.57
N ASP A 63 -1.73 -8.44 -8.32
CA ASP A 63 -1.97 -9.54 -9.28
C ASP A 63 -2.45 -10.82 -8.57
N ASN A 64 -2.06 -11.01 -7.30
CA ASN A 64 -2.56 -12.09 -6.44
C ASN A 64 -3.85 -11.74 -5.69
N GLY A 65 -4.48 -10.61 -6.02
CA GLY A 65 -5.77 -10.18 -5.51
C GLY A 65 -5.72 -9.55 -4.11
N PHE A 66 -4.58 -9.02 -3.71
CA PHE A 66 -4.47 -8.22 -2.49
C PHE A 66 -4.94 -6.78 -2.76
N ASN A 67 -5.52 -6.16 -1.75
CA ASN A 67 -5.92 -4.77 -1.77
C ASN A 67 -4.99 -3.95 -0.87
N GLU A 68 -4.46 -2.87 -1.41
CA GLU A 68 -3.70 -1.91 -0.63
C GLU A 68 -4.62 -1.12 0.29
N VAL A 69 -4.18 -0.91 1.52
CA VAL A 69 -4.80 -0.02 2.48
C VAL A 69 -3.80 1.03 2.95
N ILE A 70 -4.29 2.20 3.28
CA ILE A 70 -3.50 3.30 3.83
C ILE A 70 -4.13 3.68 5.16
N ASN A 71 -3.40 3.46 6.24
CA ASN A 71 -3.85 3.75 7.59
C ASN A 71 -3.16 4.99 8.16
N ASN A 72 -3.83 5.61 9.13
CA ASN A 72 -3.25 6.70 9.88
C ASN A 72 -2.08 6.18 10.73
N PRO A 73 -0.92 6.85 10.75
CA PRO A 73 0.25 6.42 11.52
C PRO A 73 0.13 6.64 13.03
N PHE A 74 -0.95 7.29 13.48
CA PHE A 74 -1.17 7.56 14.89
C PHE A 74 -1.97 6.46 15.56
N GLU A 75 -1.50 6.01 16.73
CA GLU A 75 -2.15 4.97 17.51
C GLU A 75 -2.08 5.24 19.02
N SER A 76 -2.82 4.46 19.80
CA SER A 76 -2.60 4.38 21.24
C SER A 76 -1.27 3.70 21.50
N LYS A 77 -0.60 4.04 22.62
CA LYS A 77 0.70 3.46 22.97
C LYS A 77 0.68 1.93 22.87
N SER A 78 1.52 1.41 21.99
CA SER A 78 1.62 -0.03 21.70
C SER A 78 2.94 -0.63 22.20
N ASN A 79 4.00 0.19 22.27
CA ASN A 79 5.34 -0.27 22.58
C ASN A 79 6.07 0.72 23.50
N ILE A 80 7.13 0.25 24.18
CA ILE A 80 7.97 1.10 25.03
C ILE A 80 8.75 2.12 24.20
N ASN A 81 9.10 1.77 22.97
CA ASN A 81 9.86 2.61 22.03
C ASN A 81 8.97 3.47 21.13
N ALA A 82 7.66 3.53 21.40
CA ALA A 82 6.74 4.37 20.63
C ALA A 82 7.00 5.86 20.88
N ILE A 83 7.04 6.64 19.80
CA ILE A 83 7.25 8.09 19.85
C ILE A 83 5.95 8.78 20.20
N GLN A 84 5.94 9.56 21.24
CA GLN A 84 4.78 10.38 21.62
C GLN A 84 4.75 11.69 20.82
N VAL A 85 3.56 12.07 20.37
CA VAL A 85 3.31 13.33 19.66
C VAL A 85 2.84 14.40 20.64
N ASP A 86 3.47 15.58 20.63
CA ASP A 86 3.21 16.65 21.60
C ASP A 86 1.81 17.26 21.47
N ASN A 87 1.32 17.46 20.24
CA ASN A 87 0.02 18.08 19.96
C ASN A 87 -0.87 17.17 19.11
N PRO A 88 -1.34 16.02 19.62
CA PRO A 88 -2.13 15.09 18.85
C PRO A 88 -3.53 15.64 18.57
N LEU A 89 -4.07 15.35 17.39
CA LEU A 89 -5.46 15.66 17.05
C LEU A 89 -6.46 14.82 17.86
N ASP A 90 -6.05 13.60 18.24
CA ASP A 90 -6.82 12.68 19.09
C ASP A 90 -5.94 12.26 20.27
N SER A 91 -6.35 12.60 21.48
CA SER A 91 -5.64 12.26 22.71
C SER A 91 -5.49 10.75 22.94
N ASN A 92 -6.37 9.93 22.35
CA ASN A 92 -6.29 8.47 22.43
C ASN A 92 -5.31 7.86 21.40
N LYS A 93 -4.92 8.63 20.38
CA LYS A 93 -3.99 8.24 19.33
C LYS A 93 -2.83 9.22 19.25
N ASN A 94 -2.06 9.28 20.31
CA ASN A 94 -0.98 10.25 20.51
C ASN A 94 0.43 9.65 20.37
N PHE A 95 0.55 8.45 19.84
CA PHE A 95 1.84 7.81 19.53
C PHE A 95 1.94 7.49 18.06
N LEU A 96 3.16 7.53 17.53
CA LEU A 96 3.46 6.99 16.21
C LEU A 96 3.55 5.47 16.30
N ARG A 97 3.03 4.79 15.28
CA ARG A 97 3.02 3.32 15.17
C ARG A 97 4.43 2.75 15.08
N THR A 98 4.65 1.63 15.73
CA THR A 98 5.91 0.88 15.70
C THR A 98 5.87 -0.31 14.75
N ASP A 99 4.70 -0.71 14.32
CA ASP A 99 4.42 -1.80 13.38
C ASP A 99 3.10 -1.53 12.62
N LEU A 100 2.78 -2.35 11.61
CA LEU A 100 1.53 -2.28 10.84
C LEU A 100 0.47 -3.27 11.32
N LYS A 101 0.79 -4.14 12.28
CA LYS A 101 -0.08 -5.25 12.71
C LYS A 101 -1.42 -4.75 13.22
N LYS A 102 -1.41 -3.79 14.12
CA LYS A 102 -2.62 -3.30 14.77
C LYS A 102 -3.62 -2.71 13.79
N SER A 103 -3.16 -1.82 12.92
CA SER A 103 -4.01 -1.17 11.91
C SER A 103 -4.56 -2.18 10.90
N LEU A 104 -3.75 -3.13 10.45
CA LEU A 104 -4.18 -4.19 9.53
C LEU A 104 -5.18 -5.16 10.18
N VAL A 105 -5.01 -5.48 11.46
CA VAL A 105 -6.01 -6.27 12.22
C VAL A 105 -7.33 -5.52 12.32
N GLU A 106 -7.32 -4.22 12.61
CA GLU A 106 -8.54 -3.40 12.65
C GLU A 106 -9.26 -3.42 11.28
N ASN A 107 -8.53 -3.28 10.19
CA ASN A 107 -9.06 -3.37 8.83
C ASN A 107 -9.64 -4.76 8.51
N LEU A 108 -8.95 -5.83 8.92
CA LEU A 108 -9.44 -7.19 8.75
C LEU A 108 -10.76 -7.39 9.49
N LEU A 109 -10.83 -7.02 10.77
CA LEU A 109 -12.03 -7.13 11.58
C LEU A 109 -13.19 -6.29 11.04
N TYR A 110 -12.90 -5.10 10.50
CA TYR A 110 -13.89 -4.26 9.83
C TYR A 110 -14.52 -4.98 8.62
N ASN A 111 -13.70 -5.64 7.80
CA ASN A 111 -14.17 -6.39 6.64
C ASN A 111 -14.92 -7.68 7.04
N GLU A 112 -14.46 -8.40 8.06
CA GLU A 112 -15.16 -9.57 8.59
C GLU A 112 -16.58 -9.26 9.07
N ARG A 113 -16.75 -8.13 9.79
CA ARG A 113 -18.09 -7.67 10.24
C ARG A 113 -19.04 -7.39 9.07
N ARG A 114 -18.49 -7.15 7.86
CA ARG A 114 -19.24 -6.95 6.60
C ARG A 114 -19.35 -8.21 5.76
N GLN A 115 -19.15 -9.37 6.38
CA GLN A 115 -19.28 -10.68 5.75
C GLN A 115 -18.37 -10.90 4.53
N LYS A 116 -17.21 -10.24 4.49
CA LYS A 116 -16.19 -10.54 3.51
C LYS A 116 -15.53 -11.85 3.87
N ASP A 117 -15.47 -12.77 2.89
CA ASP A 117 -15.00 -14.14 3.09
C ASP A 117 -13.57 -14.39 2.58
N SER A 118 -13.09 -13.52 1.71
CA SER A 118 -11.73 -13.52 1.20
C SER A 118 -11.13 -12.15 1.51
N ILE A 119 -10.27 -12.10 2.51
CA ILE A 119 -9.64 -10.86 2.96
C ILE A 119 -8.14 -10.99 2.72
N LYS A 120 -7.62 -10.15 1.84
CA LYS A 120 -6.22 -10.05 1.47
C LYS A 120 -5.87 -8.56 1.46
N LEU A 121 -5.22 -8.09 2.49
CA LEU A 121 -4.86 -6.68 2.64
C LEU A 121 -3.36 -6.53 2.80
N PHE A 122 -2.82 -5.43 2.30
CA PHE A 122 -1.44 -5.04 2.56
C PHE A 122 -1.33 -3.52 2.69
N GLU A 123 -0.29 -3.08 3.38
CA GLU A 123 0.12 -1.69 3.51
C GLU A 123 1.63 -1.59 3.35
N ILE A 124 2.09 -0.63 2.56
CA ILE A 124 3.50 -0.25 2.45
C ILE A 124 3.64 1.12 3.07
N SER A 125 4.33 1.21 4.20
CA SER A 125 4.39 2.47 4.93
C SER A 125 5.50 2.49 5.97
N ASP A 126 5.75 3.68 6.52
CA ASP A 126 6.77 3.87 7.53
C ASP A 126 6.26 3.52 8.93
N VAL A 127 7.15 2.91 9.69
CA VAL A 127 7.05 2.67 11.14
C VAL A 127 8.15 3.43 11.85
N TYR A 128 7.93 3.75 13.11
CA TYR A 128 8.78 4.67 13.86
C TYR A 128 9.17 4.06 15.20
N SER A 129 10.42 4.22 15.59
CA SER A 129 10.89 3.83 16.91
C SER A 129 11.84 4.87 17.51
N LEU A 130 11.81 4.97 18.83
CA LEU A 130 12.75 5.78 19.58
C LEU A 130 13.72 4.85 20.32
N GLU A 131 14.95 4.88 19.87
CA GLU A 131 16.08 4.22 20.54
C GLU A 131 17.02 5.31 21.06
N ASP A 132 18.26 5.35 20.60
CA ASP A 132 19.18 6.48 20.87
C ASP A 132 18.80 7.73 20.07
N SER A 133 18.10 7.51 18.95
CA SER A 133 17.54 8.56 18.07
C SER A 133 16.23 8.08 17.45
N ILE A 134 15.51 9.00 16.81
CA ILE A 134 14.32 8.66 16.03
C ILE A 134 14.76 7.82 14.83
N ASN A 135 14.24 6.60 14.76
CA ASN A 135 14.43 5.70 13.64
C ASN A 135 13.13 5.58 12.84
N THR A 136 13.27 5.65 11.51
CA THR A 136 12.15 5.48 10.56
C THR A 136 12.50 4.36 9.60
N LYS A 137 11.59 3.41 9.41
CA LYS A 137 11.79 2.25 8.57
C LYS A 137 10.56 2.01 7.71
N THR A 138 10.75 1.82 6.41
CA THR A 138 9.66 1.43 5.52
C THR A 138 9.45 -0.07 5.58
N VAL A 139 8.23 -0.50 5.91
CA VAL A 139 7.85 -1.90 6.02
C VAL A 139 6.63 -2.22 5.17
N ILE A 140 6.46 -3.49 4.87
CA ILE A 140 5.32 -4.04 4.16
C ILE A 140 4.58 -4.96 5.12
N GLY A 141 3.39 -4.55 5.54
CA GLY A 141 2.48 -5.39 6.31
C GLY A 141 1.51 -6.12 5.40
N ILE A 142 1.32 -7.41 5.60
CA ILE A 142 0.37 -8.23 4.85
C ILE A 142 -0.49 -8.99 5.84
N ILE A 143 -1.82 -8.93 5.69
CA ILE A 143 -2.75 -9.69 6.51
C ILE A 143 -3.77 -10.43 5.66
N THR A 144 -4.03 -11.68 6.00
CA THR A 144 -5.00 -12.50 5.27
C THR A 144 -5.92 -13.27 6.21
N SER A 145 -7.15 -13.49 5.75
CA SER A 145 -8.10 -14.41 6.38
C SER A 145 -9.18 -14.85 5.42
N GLY A 146 -9.68 -16.06 5.61
CA GLY A 146 -10.80 -16.59 4.85
C GLY A 146 -10.40 -17.51 3.72
N ARG A 147 -11.13 -17.44 2.61
CA ARG A 147 -10.92 -18.31 1.44
C ARG A 147 -10.08 -17.61 0.39
N VAL A 148 -9.35 -18.37 -0.43
CA VAL A 148 -8.55 -17.83 -1.51
C VAL A 148 -9.41 -17.08 -2.52
N ALA A 149 -10.52 -17.70 -2.96
CA ALA A 149 -11.51 -17.07 -3.84
C ALA A 149 -12.87 -17.75 -3.70
N LYS A 150 -13.91 -17.16 -4.30
CA LYS A 150 -15.26 -17.69 -4.31
C LYS A 150 -15.59 -18.56 -5.54
N ASN A 151 -14.64 -18.74 -6.45
CA ASN A 151 -14.80 -19.59 -7.61
C ASN A 151 -14.77 -21.08 -7.22
N PHE A 152 -15.31 -21.96 -8.05
CA PHE A 152 -15.40 -23.39 -7.75
C PHE A 152 -14.05 -24.10 -7.59
N LYS A 153 -12.96 -23.58 -8.20
CA LYS A 153 -11.61 -24.14 -8.10
C LYS A 153 -10.94 -23.88 -6.78
N ASP A 154 -11.21 -22.72 -6.18
CA ASP A 154 -10.49 -22.20 -5.01
C ASP A 154 -11.37 -22.07 -3.78
N PHE A 155 -12.66 -22.44 -3.89
CA PHE A 155 -13.63 -22.31 -2.81
C PHE A 155 -13.25 -23.09 -1.53
N SER A 156 -12.59 -24.24 -1.68
CA SER A 156 -12.11 -25.05 -0.55
C SER A 156 -10.74 -24.60 -0.02
N LYS A 157 -10.00 -23.80 -0.78
CA LYS A 157 -8.67 -23.34 -0.38
C LYS A 157 -8.78 -22.20 0.63
N ILE A 158 -8.00 -22.27 1.68
CA ILE A 158 -7.99 -21.30 2.78
C ILE A 158 -6.72 -20.46 2.68
N LEU A 159 -6.84 -19.18 3.00
CA LEU A 159 -5.71 -18.26 3.17
C LEU A 159 -4.99 -18.63 4.47
N ASN A 160 -3.87 -19.30 4.34
CA ASN A 160 -3.04 -19.76 5.44
C ASN A 160 -1.57 -19.41 5.17
N GLN A 161 -0.70 -19.86 6.05
CA GLN A 161 0.75 -19.66 5.95
C GLN A 161 1.30 -20.21 4.62
N ASP A 162 0.92 -21.42 4.21
CA ASP A 162 1.43 -22.04 2.97
C ASP A 162 1.07 -21.21 1.74
N TYR A 163 -0.14 -20.64 1.72
CA TYR A 163 -0.56 -19.76 0.62
C TYR A 163 0.34 -18.53 0.49
N LEU A 164 0.67 -17.87 1.60
CA LEU A 164 1.55 -16.70 1.60
C LEU A 164 2.99 -17.07 1.26
N THR A 165 3.49 -18.15 1.84
CA THR A 165 4.84 -18.67 1.54
C THR A 165 5.02 -18.94 0.05
N ASN A 166 4.04 -19.60 -0.59
CA ASN A 166 4.10 -19.89 -2.02
C ASN A 166 4.15 -18.64 -2.92
N ILE A 167 3.54 -17.53 -2.48
CA ILE A 167 3.58 -16.27 -3.24
C ILE A 167 4.90 -15.52 -3.00
N LEU A 168 5.42 -15.55 -1.77
CA LEU A 168 6.46 -14.63 -1.33
C LEU A 168 7.88 -15.20 -1.35
N ASN A 169 8.04 -16.53 -1.26
CA ASN A 169 9.35 -17.19 -1.13
C ASN A 169 10.38 -16.79 -2.20
N ASN A 170 9.92 -16.53 -3.41
CA ASN A 170 10.82 -16.15 -4.50
C ASN A 170 11.33 -14.71 -4.38
N TYR A 171 10.62 -13.87 -3.65
CA TYR A 171 10.84 -12.42 -3.60
C TYR A 171 11.48 -11.95 -2.30
N ILE A 172 11.43 -12.80 -1.28
CA ILE A 172 11.95 -12.51 0.06
C ILE A 172 12.74 -13.73 0.50
N GLY A 173 13.95 -13.50 1.03
CA GLY A 173 14.76 -14.59 1.59
C GLY A 173 14.03 -15.29 2.74
N GLU A 174 14.19 -16.60 2.85
CA GLU A 174 13.52 -17.41 3.87
C GLU A 174 13.76 -16.89 5.30
N ASP A 175 14.96 -16.37 5.57
CA ASP A 175 15.34 -15.81 6.87
C ASP A 175 14.57 -14.53 7.23
N HIS A 176 13.97 -13.86 6.27
CA HIS A 176 13.22 -12.60 6.42
C HIS A 176 11.70 -12.79 6.32
N LEU A 177 11.24 -14.02 6.02
CA LEU A 177 9.83 -14.35 5.88
C LEU A 177 9.27 -14.91 7.20
N ILE A 178 9.06 -14.02 8.17
CA ILE A 178 8.47 -14.41 9.46
C ILE A 178 6.97 -14.29 9.37
N ILE A 179 6.27 -15.43 9.37
CA ILE A 179 4.82 -15.51 9.29
C ILE A 179 4.25 -15.73 10.68
N GLU A 180 3.38 -14.84 11.11
CA GLU A 180 2.67 -14.93 12.36
C GLU A 180 1.22 -15.39 12.15
N ASN A 181 0.79 -16.40 12.90
CA ASN A 181 -0.62 -16.77 12.98
C ASN A 181 -1.23 -16.11 14.21
N ILE A 182 -2.14 -15.17 14.00
CA ILE A 182 -2.78 -14.43 15.09
C ILE A 182 -3.89 -15.31 15.71
N PRO A 183 -3.82 -15.61 17.01
CA PRO A 183 -4.84 -16.40 17.70
C PRO A 183 -6.21 -15.70 17.65
N ARG A 184 -7.25 -16.46 17.40
CA ARG A 184 -8.62 -15.90 17.29
C ARG A 184 -9.21 -15.43 18.61
N ASP A 185 -8.76 -15.94 19.71
CA ASP A 185 -9.14 -15.52 21.07
C ASP A 185 -8.61 -14.12 21.42
N GLU A 186 -7.54 -13.68 20.77
CA GLU A 186 -7.04 -12.30 20.87
C GLU A 186 -7.87 -11.30 20.04
N LEU A 187 -8.72 -11.79 19.14
CA LEU A 187 -9.49 -10.98 18.21
C LEU A 187 -10.97 -10.89 18.63
N SER A 188 -11.54 -9.70 18.57
CA SER A 188 -12.97 -9.48 18.81
C SER A 188 -13.84 -9.99 17.64
N SER A 189 -13.68 -11.27 17.26
CA SER A 189 -14.36 -11.91 16.14
C SER A 189 -14.86 -13.28 16.53
N LYS A 190 -16.06 -13.66 16.03
CA LYS A 190 -16.65 -15.00 16.21
C LYS A 190 -16.20 -16.00 15.13
N LEU A 191 -15.45 -15.55 14.12
CA LEU A 191 -14.98 -16.40 13.03
C LEU A 191 -13.84 -17.29 13.51
N LYS A 192 -13.78 -18.52 12.98
CA LYS A 192 -12.77 -19.53 13.35
C LYS A 192 -11.67 -19.72 12.30
N ARG A 193 -11.71 -18.95 11.21
CA ARG A 193 -10.71 -19.07 10.14
C ARG A 193 -9.36 -18.52 10.60
N PRO A 194 -8.24 -19.07 10.12
CA PRO A 194 -6.92 -18.56 10.47
C PRO A 194 -6.77 -17.09 10.05
N VAL A 195 -6.01 -16.35 10.82
CA VAL A 195 -5.52 -15.03 10.48
C VAL A 195 -4.01 -15.10 10.41
N THR A 196 -3.47 -14.77 9.26
CA THR A 196 -2.04 -14.81 9.02
C THR A 196 -1.53 -13.41 8.76
N PHE A 197 -0.50 -13.00 9.47
CA PHE A 197 0.15 -11.70 9.36
C PHE A 197 1.62 -11.86 9.04
N ILE A 198 2.14 -10.95 8.22
CA ILE A 198 3.56 -10.82 7.91
C ILE A 198 3.92 -9.34 7.93
N GLU A 199 5.08 -9.03 8.50
CA GLU A 199 5.71 -7.72 8.33
C GLU A 199 7.12 -7.92 7.78
N ILE A 200 7.45 -7.21 6.72
CA ILE A 200 8.68 -7.35 5.96
C ILE A 200 9.34 -5.99 5.86
N ASP A 201 10.63 -5.92 6.14
CA ASP A 201 11.42 -4.75 5.81
C ASP A 201 11.51 -4.58 4.29
N ALA A 202 11.21 -3.40 3.79
CA ALA A 202 11.28 -3.08 2.37
C ALA A 202 12.68 -3.32 1.77
N ASP A 203 13.73 -3.22 2.58
CA ASP A 203 15.10 -3.47 2.14
C ASP A 203 15.40 -4.94 1.85
N ASN A 204 14.62 -5.85 2.45
CA ASN A 204 14.80 -7.30 2.29
C ASN A 204 14.14 -7.87 1.02
N ILE A 205 13.52 -7.02 0.18
CA ILE A 205 12.99 -7.47 -1.11
C ILE A 205 14.15 -7.72 -2.08
N ASN A 206 14.14 -8.91 -2.69
CA ASN A 206 15.12 -9.29 -3.69
C ASN A 206 14.81 -8.63 -5.05
N GLU A 207 15.66 -7.69 -5.46
CA GLU A 207 15.48 -6.93 -6.72
C GLU A 207 15.72 -7.77 -7.97
N ASN A 208 16.55 -8.80 -7.89
CA ASN A 208 17.03 -9.57 -9.05
C ASN A 208 15.98 -10.49 -9.66
N ILE A 209 14.84 -10.68 -9.01
CA ILE A 209 13.79 -11.62 -9.44
C ILE A 209 12.72 -10.93 -10.29
N PHE A 210 12.66 -9.61 -10.22
CA PHE A 210 11.70 -8.88 -11.04
C PHE A 210 12.23 -8.71 -12.46
N ASP A 211 11.76 -9.57 -13.36
CA ASP A 211 12.06 -9.44 -14.78
C ASP A 211 11.44 -8.14 -15.33
N TYR A 212 12.28 -7.36 -16.02
CA TYR A 212 11.85 -6.09 -16.61
C TYR A 212 11.28 -6.36 -17.99
N ASP A 213 10.13 -7.00 -18.04
CA ASP A 213 9.45 -7.21 -19.30
C ASP A 213 9.23 -5.88 -20.03
N VAL A 214 9.64 -5.86 -21.27
CA VAL A 214 9.36 -4.79 -22.21
C VAL A 214 7.85 -4.54 -22.18
N LEU A 215 7.45 -3.30 -21.90
CA LEU A 215 6.06 -2.88 -21.97
C LEU A 215 5.42 -3.48 -23.21
N SER A 216 4.47 -4.39 -23.02
CA SER A 216 3.68 -4.94 -24.11
C SER A 216 3.06 -3.77 -24.86
N SER A 217 3.38 -3.65 -26.15
CA SER A 217 2.79 -2.63 -27.03
C SER A 217 1.34 -2.95 -27.42
N THR A 218 0.75 -3.98 -26.83
CA THR A 218 -0.65 -4.30 -27.06
C THR A 218 -1.53 -3.19 -26.49
N PRO A 219 -2.38 -2.56 -27.32
CA PRO A 219 -3.30 -1.54 -26.85
C PRO A 219 -4.20 -2.14 -25.76
N ILE A 220 -4.29 -1.47 -24.62
CA ILE A 220 -5.25 -1.84 -23.58
C ILE A 220 -6.63 -1.48 -24.12
N GLU A 221 -7.46 -2.46 -24.43
CA GLU A 221 -8.88 -2.22 -24.69
C GLU A 221 -9.55 -1.78 -23.37
N LEU A 222 -9.91 -0.51 -23.34
CA LEU A 222 -10.68 0.01 -22.21
C LEU A 222 -12.08 -0.61 -22.24
N ALA A 223 -12.48 -1.21 -21.13
CA ALA A 223 -13.84 -1.71 -20.97
C ALA A 223 -14.85 -0.56 -21.16
N LYS A 224 -15.89 -0.78 -21.97
CA LYS A 224 -16.96 0.19 -22.11
C LYS A 224 -17.66 0.36 -20.78
N TYR A 225 -17.90 1.63 -20.42
CA TYR A 225 -18.69 1.95 -19.23
C TYR A 225 -20.09 1.30 -19.34
N GLN A 226 -20.47 0.59 -18.28
CA GLN A 226 -21.82 0.08 -18.10
C GLN A 226 -22.46 0.80 -16.90
N ILE A 227 -23.70 1.21 -17.06
CA ILE A 227 -24.44 1.85 -15.98
C ILE A 227 -24.55 0.87 -14.81
N ILE A 228 -24.16 1.34 -13.62
CA ILE A 228 -24.30 0.57 -12.39
C ILE A 228 -25.79 0.41 -12.08
N SER A 229 -26.22 -0.80 -11.76
CA SER A 229 -27.62 -1.05 -11.39
C SER A 229 -27.98 -0.34 -10.09
N ASP A 230 -29.12 0.34 -10.08
CA ASP A 230 -29.70 0.97 -8.88
C ASP A 230 -30.33 -0.07 -7.92
N TYR A 231 -30.43 -1.31 -8.36
CA TYR A 231 -31.01 -2.40 -7.57
C TYR A 231 -29.94 -3.22 -6.87
N PRO A 232 -30.19 -3.73 -5.65
CA PRO A 232 -29.27 -4.61 -4.96
C PRO A 232 -29.09 -5.92 -5.73
N SER A 233 -27.89 -6.49 -5.62
CA SER A 233 -27.58 -7.79 -6.23
C SER A 233 -28.43 -8.91 -5.61
N SER A 234 -28.88 -9.87 -6.43
CA SER A 234 -29.56 -11.09 -5.98
C SER A 234 -28.74 -12.30 -6.40
N THR A 235 -28.46 -13.19 -5.46
CA THR A 235 -27.72 -14.44 -5.72
C THR A 235 -28.71 -15.60 -5.82
N ARG A 236 -28.49 -16.48 -6.81
CA ARG A 236 -29.25 -17.72 -7.01
C ARG A 236 -28.30 -18.89 -7.14
N ASP A 237 -28.53 -19.94 -6.39
CA ASP A 237 -27.80 -21.19 -6.49
C ASP A 237 -28.58 -22.17 -7.39
N LEU A 238 -27.88 -22.75 -8.36
CA LEU A 238 -28.44 -23.76 -9.25
C LEU A 238 -27.66 -25.05 -9.08
N SER A 239 -28.36 -26.15 -8.88
CA SER A 239 -27.79 -27.49 -8.78
C SER A 239 -28.20 -28.32 -10.00
N PHE A 240 -27.20 -28.93 -10.63
CA PHE A 240 -27.39 -29.79 -11.78
C PHE A 240 -26.93 -31.21 -11.47
N SER A 241 -27.73 -32.21 -11.88
CA SER A 241 -27.31 -33.61 -11.87
C SER A 241 -26.94 -34.00 -13.31
N ILE A 242 -25.71 -34.43 -13.51
CA ILE A 242 -25.23 -34.91 -14.82
C ILE A 242 -25.23 -36.43 -14.76
N LYS A 243 -25.93 -37.09 -15.70
CA LYS A 243 -26.08 -38.56 -15.71
C LYS A 243 -24.97 -39.30 -16.43
N ASP A 244 -24.25 -38.67 -17.32
CA ASP A 244 -23.16 -39.29 -18.10
C ASP A 244 -21.90 -38.40 -18.06
N TYR A 245 -20.82 -38.98 -17.52
CA TYR A 245 -19.49 -38.41 -17.51
C TYR A 245 -18.58 -39.27 -18.31
#